data_c61161ba0c994d1305e76d1a775e3bdc
#
_entry.id   c61161ba0c994d1305e76d1a775e3bdc
#
_cell.length_a   1.000
_cell.length_b   1.000
_cell.length_c   1.000
_cell.angle_alpha   90.00
_cell.angle_beta   90.00
_cell.angle_gamma   90.00
#
_symmetry.space_group_name_H-M   'P 1'
#
loop_
_entity.id
_entity.type
_entity.pdbx_description
1 polymer ?
#
loop_
_entity_poly.entity_id
_entity_poly.type
_entity_poly.pdbx_seq_one_letter_code
_entity_poly.pdbx_strand_id
1 'polypeptide(L)'
;DLDGVVVDTAKYHYMAWKKLAEDLGFDFDISHNERLKGVSRMESLNIVLEVGGITDSSQEQKEELAARKNSYYLSMIEKLDQSEILPGIPEFLEKIRRAGYKTALGSASKSGGMILRKLGLAPQFDVIVDGNLVEKPKPDPEVFVKGAQLLGIPCEECIVVEDAKAGVEAAHAGHMKCIGIGDPEILGEAEKVVSSTKELIQVELEEI
;
A
#
# COMPACT_ATOMS: atom_id res chain seq x y z
N ASP A 1 5.89 -0.91 2.12
CA ASP A 1 4.46 -1.06 1.76
C ASP A 1 4.21 -2.27 0.85
N LEU A 2 2.95 -2.50 0.47
CA LEU A 2 2.52 -3.56 -0.44
C LEU A 2 2.23 -3.03 -1.85
N ASP A 3 1.22 -2.16 -1.93
CA ASP A 3 0.66 -1.66 -3.18
C ASP A 3 1.61 -0.63 -3.80
N GLY A 4 2.05 -0.85 -5.04
CA GLY A 4 3.04 0.03 -5.69
C GLY A 4 4.50 -0.22 -5.27
N VAL A 5 4.73 -1.08 -4.25
CA VAL A 5 6.08 -1.47 -3.77
C VAL A 5 6.37 -2.94 -4.06
N VAL A 6 5.57 -3.86 -3.53
CA VAL A 6 5.76 -5.31 -3.72
C VAL A 6 4.98 -5.82 -4.92
N VAL A 7 3.79 -5.29 -5.13
CA VAL A 7 2.83 -5.76 -6.13
C VAL A 7 2.03 -4.58 -6.69
N ASP A 8 1.63 -4.65 -7.96
CA ASP A 8 0.71 -3.68 -8.55
C ASP A 8 -0.75 -4.13 -8.36
N THR A 9 -1.30 -3.86 -7.17
CA THR A 9 -2.73 -4.06 -6.92
C THR A 9 -3.56 -2.77 -7.06
N ALA A 10 -2.93 -1.63 -7.27
CA ALA A 10 -3.62 -0.35 -7.46
C ALA A 10 -4.63 -0.40 -8.63
N LYS A 11 -4.28 -1.09 -9.72
CA LYS A 11 -5.19 -1.33 -10.85
C LYS A 11 -6.46 -2.08 -10.45
N TYR A 12 -6.39 -3.06 -9.55
CA TYR A 12 -7.55 -3.82 -9.07
C TYR A 12 -8.42 -2.99 -8.14
N HIS A 13 -7.81 -2.12 -7.33
CA HIS A 13 -8.54 -1.14 -6.54
C HIS A 13 -9.32 -0.19 -7.43
N TYR A 14 -8.68 0.37 -8.48
CA TYR A 14 -9.33 1.22 -9.47
C TYR A 14 -10.50 0.50 -10.17
N MET A 15 -10.25 -0.71 -10.71
CA MET A 15 -11.27 -1.48 -11.40
C MET A 15 -12.48 -1.78 -10.53
N ALA A 16 -12.26 -2.07 -9.24
CA ALA A 16 -13.33 -2.34 -8.29
C ALA A 16 -14.15 -1.07 -7.95
N TRP A 17 -13.48 0.10 -7.83
CA TRP A 17 -14.18 1.37 -7.66
C TRP A 17 -14.94 1.79 -8.91
N LYS A 18 -14.33 1.63 -10.09
CA LYS A 18 -15.00 1.88 -11.37
C LYS A 18 -16.24 1.02 -11.51
N LYS A 19 -16.14 -0.27 -11.21
CA LYS A 19 -17.28 -1.20 -11.24
C LYS A 19 -18.40 -0.75 -10.29
N LEU A 20 -18.07 -0.28 -9.08
CA LEU A 20 -19.07 0.26 -8.16
C LEU A 20 -19.74 1.53 -8.72
N ALA A 21 -18.96 2.44 -9.31
CA ALA A 21 -19.48 3.66 -9.92
C ALA A 21 -20.44 3.34 -11.09
N GLU A 22 -20.07 2.38 -11.96
CA GLU A 22 -20.94 1.89 -13.02
C GLU A 22 -22.26 1.34 -12.49
N ASP A 23 -22.24 0.56 -11.42
CA ASP A 23 -23.45 0.03 -10.76
C ASP A 23 -24.32 1.14 -10.16
N LEU A 24 -23.72 2.27 -9.79
CA LEU A 24 -24.40 3.47 -9.29
C LEU A 24 -24.85 4.43 -10.40
N GLY A 25 -24.49 4.13 -11.67
CA GLY A 25 -24.95 4.86 -12.85
C GLY A 25 -24.10 6.06 -13.27
N PHE A 26 -22.85 6.12 -12.85
CA PHE A 26 -21.92 7.19 -13.29
C PHE A 26 -20.55 6.63 -13.71
N ASP A 27 -19.80 7.42 -14.47
CA ASP A 27 -18.45 7.05 -14.90
C ASP A 27 -17.41 7.50 -13.88
N PHE A 28 -16.40 6.65 -13.64
CA PHE A 28 -15.27 6.90 -12.76
C PHE A 28 -13.97 6.65 -13.53
N ASP A 29 -13.33 7.72 -13.91
CA ASP A 29 -12.16 7.71 -14.77
C ASP A 29 -10.86 7.60 -13.95
N ILE A 30 -9.78 7.21 -14.62
CA ILE A 30 -8.48 6.97 -13.99
C ILE A 30 -7.90 8.23 -13.34
N SER A 31 -8.24 9.43 -13.83
CA SER A 31 -7.77 10.69 -13.24
C SER A 31 -8.25 10.88 -11.80
N HIS A 32 -9.43 10.36 -11.46
CA HIS A 32 -9.95 10.42 -10.11
C HIS A 32 -9.23 9.46 -9.15
N ASN A 33 -8.58 8.40 -9.70
CA ASN A 33 -7.94 7.37 -8.88
C ASN A 33 -6.73 7.89 -8.08
N GLU A 34 -6.06 8.95 -8.55
CA GLU A 34 -4.95 9.54 -7.80
C GLU A 34 -5.38 10.03 -6.41
N ARG A 35 -6.63 10.51 -6.28
CA ARG A 35 -7.22 10.95 -5.00
C ARG A 35 -7.45 9.78 -4.02
N LEU A 36 -7.43 8.54 -4.50
CA LEU A 36 -7.70 7.33 -3.70
C LEU A 36 -6.43 6.67 -3.16
N LYS A 37 -5.25 7.12 -3.60
CA LYS A 37 -3.98 6.55 -3.15
C LYS A 37 -3.71 6.87 -1.68
N GLY A 38 -3.33 5.86 -0.91
CA GLY A 38 -2.93 6.00 0.49
C GLY A 38 -4.06 6.30 1.47
N VAL A 39 -5.32 6.50 1.01
CA VAL A 39 -6.44 6.79 1.90
C VAL A 39 -7.24 5.54 2.29
N SER A 40 -7.99 5.64 3.38
CA SER A 40 -8.81 4.53 3.86
C SER A 40 -9.93 4.15 2.88
N ARG A 41 -10.47 2.92 3.01
CA ARG A 41 -11.61 2.47 2.18
C ARG A 41 -12.82 3.40 2.27
N MET A 42 -13.13 3.89 3.47
CA MET A 42 -14.31 4.75 3.66
C MET A 42 -14.07 6.14 3.06
N GLU A 43 -12.85 6.66 3.17
CA GLU A 43 -12.48 7.92 2.53
C GLU A 43 -12.50 7.79 1.00
N SER A 44 -11.95 6.70 0.45
CA SER A 44 -12.06 6.39 -0.98
C SER A 44 -13.51 6.35 -1.44
N LEU A 45 -14.41 5.72 -0.66
CA LEU A 45 -15.84 5.70 -0.99
C LEU A 45 -16.45 7.10 -1.00
N ASN A 46 -16.12 7.95 -0.01
CA ASN A 46 -16.62 9.32 0.03
C ASN A 46 -16.20 10.09 -1.23
N ILE A 47 -14.95 9.94 -1.67
CA ILE A 47 -14.43 10.55 -2.91
C ILE A 47 -15.20 10.02 -4.14
N VAL A 48 -15.44 8.73 -4.22
CA VAL A 48 -16.20 8.11 -5.35
C VAL A 48 -17.64 8.63 -5.38
N LEU A 49 -18.31 8.70 -4.23
CA LEU A 49 -19.67 9.24 -4.13
C LEU A 49 -19.73 10.73 -4.49
N GLU A 50 -18.73 11.52 -4.06
CA GLU A 50 -18.59 12.94 -4.44
C GLU A 50 -18.50 13.10 -5.96
N VAL A 51 -17.67 12.30 -6.63
CA VAL A 51 -17.54 12.29 -8.10
C VAL A 51 -18.87 11.96 -8.78
N GLY A 52 -19.64 11.02 -8.22
CA GLY A 52 -20.97 10.68 -8.70
C GLY A 52 -22.09 11.66 -8.31
N GLY A 53 -21.77 12.73 -7.56
CA GLY A 53 -22.76 13.69 -7.08
C GLY A 53 -23.75 13.10 -6.04
N ILE A 54 -23.37 12.01 -5.38
CA ILE A 54 -24.22 11.31 -4.39
C ILE A 54 -23.88 11.85 -3.00
N THR A 55 -24.74 12.71 -2.45
CA THR A 55 -24.51 13.40 -1.17
C THR A 55 -25.28 12.82 0.01
N ASP A 56 -26.40 12.15 -0.25
CA ASP A 56 -27.38 11.74 0.76
C ASP A 56 -27.32 10.25 1.11
N SER A 57 -26.10 9.72 1.31
CA SER A 57 -25.92 8.33 1.73
C SER A 57 -25.81 8.21 3.25
N SER A 58 -26.66 7.37 3.87
CA SER A 58 -26.53 7.03 5.27
C SER A 58 -25.23 6.24 5.55
N GLN A 59 -24.83 6.18 6.82
CA GLN A 59 -23.64 5.40 7.21
C GLN A 59 -23.79 3.92 6.83
N GLU A 60 -24.98 3.35 7.05
CA GLU A 60 -25.30 1.95 6.69
C GLU A 60 -25.18 1.70 5.17
N GLN A 61 -25.70 2.61 4.34
CA GLN A 61 -25.55 2.54 2.89
C GLN A 61 -24.07 2.61 2.46
N LYS A 62 -23.29 3.48 3.08
CA LYS A 62 -21.84 3.57 2.81
C LYS A 62 -21.12 2.27 3.16
N GLU A 63 -21.42 1.66 4.28
CA GLU A 63 -20.85 0.38 4.69
C GLU A 63 -21.21 -0.74 3.70
N GLU A 64 -22.46 -0.78 3.22
CA GLU A 64 -22.88 -1.75 2.19
C GLU A 64 -22.14 -1.53 0.86
N LEU A 65 -22.02 -0.28 0.39
CA LEU A 65 -21.29 0.06 -0.83
C LEU A 65 -19.80 -0.29 -0.73
N ALA A 66 -19.17 0.00 0.42
CA ALA A 66 -17.79 -0.35 0.69
C ALA A 66 -17.58 -1.87 0.70
N ALA A 67 -18.53 -2.63 1.27
CA ALA A 67 -18.52 -4.09 1.26
C ALA A 67 -18.68 -4.65 -0.17
N ARG A 68 -19.59 -4.08 -0.96
CA ARG A 68 -19.80 -4.45 -2.37
C ARG A 68 -18.54 -4.23 -3.20
N LYS A 69 -17.94 -3.03 -3.11
CA LYS A 69 -16.64 -2.75 -3.77
C LYS A 69 -15.57 -3.75 -3.36
N ASN A 70 -15.52 -4.08 -2.06
CA ASN A 70 -14.54 -5.04 -1.56
C ASN A 70 -14.74 -6.43 -2.16
N SER A 71 -15.98 -6.89 -2.37
CA SER A 71 -16.28 -8.16 -3.03
C SER A 71 -15.74 -8.17 -4.46
N TYR A 72 -15.90 -7.07 -5.22
CA TYR A 72 -15.31 -6.95 -6.55
C TYR A 72 -13.79 -7.05 -6.51
N TYR A 73 -13.15 -6.31 -5.62
CA TYR A 73 -11.71 -6.36 -5.42
C TYR A 73 -11.23 -7.79 -5.09
N LEU A 74 -11.86 -8.45 -4.13
CA LEU A 74 -11.50 -9.82 -3.72
C LEU A 74 -11.61 -10.81 -4.89
N SER A 75 -12.67 -10.72 -5.70
CA SER A 75 -12.84 -11.59 -6.88
C SER A 75 -11.74 -11.38 -7.93
N MET A 76 -11.18 -10.17 -8.03
CA MET A 76 -10.08 -9.86 -8.93
C MET A 76 -8.76 -10.40 -8.40
N ILE A 77 -8.46 -10.16 -7.11
CA ILE A 77 -7.21 -10.63 -6.51
C ILE A 77 -7.16 -12.14 -6.28
N GLU A 78 -8.30 -12.83 -6.33
CA GLU A 78 -8.30 -14.30 -6.37
C GLU A 78 -7.54 -14.88 -7.57
N LYS A 79 -7.40 -14.10 -8.65
CA LYS A 79 -6.71 -14.49 -9.88
C LYS A 79 -5.24 -14.03 -9.93
N LEU A 80 -4.75 -13.38 -8.87
CA LEU A 80 -3.36 -12.94 -8.79
C LEU A 80 -2.40 -14.12 -8.89
N ASP A 81 -1.34 -13.92 -9.63
CA ASP A 81 -0.19 -14.83 -9.71
C ASP A 81 1.13 -14.05 -9.60
N GLN A 82 2.25 -14.77 -9.68
CA GLN A 82 3.58 -14.18 -9.50
C GLN A 82 3.96 -13.13 -10.55
N SER A 83 3.26 -13.03 -11.67
CA SER A 83 3.49 -12.00 -12.68
C SER A 83 3.11 -10.59 -12.21
N GLU A 84 2.33 -10.49 -11.13
CA GLU A 84 1.95 -9.22 -10.49
C GLU A 84 3.02 -8.68 -9.53
N ILE A 85 4.03 -9.47 -9.21
CA ILE A 85 5.16 -9.00 -8.39
C ILE A 85 5.93 -7.95 -9.19
N LEU A 86 6.15 -6.80 -8.56
CA LEU A 86 6.86 -5.71 -9.23
C LEU A 86 8.31 -6.11 -9.53
N PRO A 87 8.82 -5.73 -10.71
CA PRO A 87 10.16 -6.13 -11.16
C PRO A 87 11.26 -5.67 -10.21
N GLY A 88 12.21 -6.57 -9.90
CA GLY A 88 13.32 -6.30 -8.99
C GLY A 88 13.03 -6.58 -7.52
N ILE A 89 11.78 -6.78 -7.14
CA ILE A 89 11.40 -7.04 -5.74
C ILE A 89 11.92 -8.39 -5.23
N PRO A 90 11.81 -9.51 -5.97
CA PRO A 90 12.37 -10.78 -5.49
C PRO A 90 13.90 -10.68 -5.22
N GLU A 91 14.63 -10.05 -6.14
CA GLU A 91 16.07 -9.86 -6.04
C GLU A 91 16.46 -8.92 -4.90
N PHE A 92 15.69 -7.84 -4.71
CA PHE A 92 15.88 -6.90 -3.60
C PHE A 92 15.64 -7.57 -2.25
N LEU A 93 14.55 -8.31 -2.08
CA LEU A 93 14.27 -9.08 -0.86
C LEU A 93 15.37 -10.10 -0.57
N GLU A 94 15.88 -10.78 -1.58
CA GLU A 94 17.01 -11.71 -1.43
C GLU A 94 18.27 -10.97 -1.00
N LYS A 95 18.61 -9.82 -1.63
CA LYS A 95 19.78 -8.98 -1.29
C LYS A 95 19.76 -8.60 0.19
N ILE A 96 18.66 -7.99 0.66
CA ILE A 96 18.56 -7.48 2.04
C ILE A 96 18.57 -8.60 3.08
N ARG A 97 17.95 -9.74 2.79
CA ARG A 97 17.98 -10.90 3.68
C ARG A 97 19.35 -11.53 3.79
N ARG A 98 20.12 -11.62 2.69
CA ARG A 98 21.52 -12.08 2.70
C ARG A 98 22.41 -11.12 3.49
N ALA A 99 22.11 -9.84 3.48
CA ALA A 99 22.81 -8.81 4.28
C ALA A 99 22.41 -8.85 5.78
N GLY A 100 21.43 -9.69 6.16
CA GLY A 100 21.00 -9.87 7.55
C GLY A 100 19.90 -8.92 8.00
N TYR A 101 19.32 -8.13 7.10
CA TYR A 101 18.18 -7.26 7.43
C TYR A 101 16.93 -8.09 7.73
N LYS A 102 16.16 -7.62 8.69
CA LYS A 102 14.80 -8.08 8.96
C LYS A 102 13.80 -7.37 8.06
N THR A 103 12.73 -8.06 7.72
CA THR A 103 11.73 -7.54 6.79
C THR A 103 10.34 -7.56 7.39
N ALA A 104 9.63 -6.44 7.30
CA ALA A 104 8.23 -6.34 7.68
C ALA A 104 7.39 -5.80 6.52
N LEU A 105 6.19 -6.36 6.31
CA LEU A 105 5.16 -5.69 5.53
C LEU A 105 4.44 -4.70 6.42
N GLY A 106 4.25 -3.46 5.94
CA GLY A 106 3.40 -2.43 6.56
C GLY A 106 2.38 -1.90 5.56
N SER A 107 1.19 -2.50 5.49
CA SER A 107 0.17 -2.16 4.50
C SER A 107 -1.15 -1.73 5.14
N ALA A 108 -1.80 -0.71 4.56
CA ALA A 108 -3.17 -0.32 4.92
C ALA A 108 -4.23 -1.32 4.42
N SER A 109 -3.88 -2.18 3.47
CA SER A 109 -4.79 -3.19 2.90
C SER A 109 -5.07 -4.32 3.89
N LYS A 110 -6.34 -4.59 4.16
CA LYS A 110 -6.75 -5.76 4.95
C LYS A 110 -6.48 -7.11 4.26
N SER A 111 -6.10 -7.08 2.99
CA SER A 111 -5.77 -8.26 2.19
C SER A 111 -4.26 -8.52 2.07
N GLY A 112 -3.41 -7.70 2.72
CA GLY A 112 -1.95 -7.73 2.54
C GLY A 112 -1.34 -9.12 2.77
N GLY A 113 -1.63 -9.73 3.92
CA GLY A 113 -1.13 -11.07 4.23
C GLY A 113 -1.66 -12.16 3.28
N MET A 114 -2.90 -12.03 2.78
CA MET A 114 -3.46 -12.96 1.79
C MET A 114 -2.73 -12.83 0.44
N ILE A 115 -2.49 -11.60 -0.01
CA ILE A 115 -1.79 -11.32 -1.27
C ILE A 115 -0.37 -11.89 -1.22
N LEU A 116 0.40 -11.63 -0.16
CA LEU A 116 1.75 -12.18 -0.02
C LEU A 116 1.77 -13.72 -0.05
N ARG A 117 0.80 -14.38 0.58
CA ARG A 117 0.68 -15.85 0.53
C ARG A 117 0.40 -16.33 -0.90
N LYS A 118 -0.51 -15.68 -1.61
CA LYS A 118 -0.83 -16.03 -3.02
C LYS A 118 0.37 -15.90 -3.94
N LEU A 119 1.14 -14.83 -3.76
CA LEU A 119 2.34 -14.57 -4.55
C LEU A 119 3.54 -15.46 -4.13
N GLY A 120 3.42 -16.24 -3.06
CA GLY A 120 4.53 -17.05 -2.52
C GLY A 120 5.61 -16.22 -1.82
N LEU A 121 5.33 -14.95 -1.51
CA LEU A 121 6.28 -14.03 -0.89
C LEU A 121 6.19 -13.98 0.64
N ALA A 122 5.15 -14.54 1.26
CA ALA A 122 5.00 -14.50 2.72
C ALA A 122 6.24 -15.00 3.49
N PRO A 123 6.98 -16.05 3.06
CA PRO A 123 8.20 -16.48 3.73
C PRO A 123 9.39 -15.50 3.63
N GLN A 124 9.27 -14.48 2.80
CA GLN A 124 10.30 -13.42 2.66
C GLN A 124 10.18 -12.34 3.73
N PHE A 125 9.08 -12.33 4.50
CA PHE A 125 8.81 -11.35 5.53
C PHE A 125 8.82 -12.00 6.90
N ASP A 126 9.60 -11.42 7.84
CA ASP A 126 9.64 -11.86 9.24
C ASP A 126 8.35 -11.45 9.96
N VAL A 127 7.74 -10.33 9.56
CA VAL A 127 6.50 -9.77 10.14
C VAL A 127 5.58 -9.27 9.03
N ILE A 128 4.28 -9.46 9.21
CA ILE A 128 3.24 -8.92 8.34
C ILE A 128 2.28 -8.09 9.20
N VAL A 129 2.27 -6.77 8.99
CA VAL A 129 1.29 -5.85 9.55
C VAL A 129 0.40 -5.37 8.41
N ASP A 130 -0.84 -5.79 8.43
CA ASP A 130 -1.84 -5.37 7.45
C ASP A 130 -2.99 -4.58 8.11
N GLY A 131 -3.93 -4.07 7.33
CA GLY A 131 -5.04 -3.24 7.79
C GLY A 131 -6.00 -3.93 8.79
N ASN A 132 -5.78 -5.20 9.15
CA ASN A 132 -6.53 -5.86 10.22
C ASN A 132 -5.88 -5.64 11.58
N LEU A 133 -4.61 -5.24 11.62
CA LEU A 133 -3.82 -5.08 12.83
C LEU A 133 -3.67 -3.62 13.27
N VAL A 134 -4.17 -2.66 12.50
CA VAL A 134 -4.04 -1.22 12.77
C VAL A 134 -5.40 -0.54 12.72
N GLU A 135 -5.53 0.53 13.49
CA GLU A 135 -6.76 1.33 13.57
C GLU A 135 -6.66 2.61 12.75
N LYS A 136 -5.46 3.18 12.69
CA LYS A 136 -5.22 4.45 12.02
C LYS A 136 -4.54 4.25 10.68
N PRO A 137 -5.09 4.84 9.60
CA PRO A 137 -4.47 4.79 8.28
C PRO A 137 -3.27 5.76 8.20
N LYS A 138 -2.38 5.56 7.23
CA LYS A 138 -1.37 6.53 6.82
C LYS A 138 -2.05 7.89 6.52
N PRO A 139 -1.51 9.02 6.94
CA PRO A 139 -0.13 9.25 7.39
C PRO A 139 0.16 8.97 8.88
N ASP A 140 -0.76 8.35 9.64
CA ASP A 140 -0.43 7.89 11.00
C ASP A 140 0.64 6.79 10.92
N PRO A 141 1.70 6.82 11.77
CA PRO A 141 2.81 5.88 11.71
C PRO A 141 2.48 4.47 12.22
N GLU A 142 1.28 4.23 12.73
CA GLU A 142 0.91 3.01 13.47
C GLU A 142 1.35 1.73 12.76
N VAL A 143 1.14 1.63 11.45
CA VAL A 143 1.44 0.42 10.68
C VAL A 143 2.93 0.08 10.65
N PHE A 144 3.78 1.09 10.55
CA PHE A 144 5.23 0.93 10.51
C PHE A 144 5.82 0.75 11.90
N VAL A 145 5.38 1.56 12.88
CA VAL A 145 5.79 1.44 14.29
C VAL A 145 5.45 0.04 14.82
N LYS A 146 4.28 -0.48 14.50
CA LYS A 146 3.89 -1.85 14.88
C LYS A 146 4.79 -2.92 14.23
N GLY A 147 5.19 -2.71 12.97
CA GLY A 147 6.16 -3.57 12.28
C GLY A 147 7.50 -3.61 13.04
N ALA A 148 8.07 -2.45 13.35
CA ALA A 148 9.31 -2.31 14.11
C ALA A 148 9.22 -2.97 15.50
N GLN A 149 8.12 -2.73 16.22
CA GLN A 149 7.87 -3.36 17.53
C GLN A 149 7.85 -4.89 17.47
N LEU A 150 7.17 -5.46 16.47
CA LEU A 150 7.08 -6.91 16.29
C LEU A 150 8.42 -7.53 15.86
N LEU A 151 9.25 -6.79 15.12
CA LEU A 151 10.63 -7.16 14.79
C LEU A 151 11.58 -7.04 15.99
N GLY A 152 11.23 -6.26 17.02
CA GLY A 152 12.09 -5.91 18.14
C GLY A 152 13.25 -4.97 17.72
N ILE A 153 13.02 -4.09 16.73
CA ILE A 153 14.01 -3.16 16.19
C ILE A 153 13.55 -1.71 16.50
N PRO A 154 14.47 -0.82 16.98
CA PRO A 154 14.15 0.60 17.13
C PRO A 154 13.69 1.23 15.80
N CYS A 155 12.74 2.17 15.87
CA CYS A 155 12.21 2.83 14.67
C CYS A 155 13.31 3.56 13.88
N GLU A 156 14.28 4.17 14.57
CA GLU A 156 15.40 4.91 13.99
C GLU A 156 16.36 4.03 13.17
N GLU A 157 16.30 2.71 13.38
CA GLU A 157 17.08 1.72 12.62
C GLU A 157 16.26 1.10 11.47
N CYS A 158 15.02 1.56 11.26
CA CYS A 158 14.14 1.05 10.21
C CYS A 158 14.14 1.97 8.98
N ILE A 159 14.08 1.35 7.80
CA ILE A 159 13.88 2.03 6.53
C ILE A 159 12.56 1.55 5.94
N VAL A 160 11.69 2.49 5.61
CA VAL A 160 10.42 2.21 4.92
C VAL A 160 10.65 2.35 3.41
N VAL A 161 10.03 1.49 2.62
CA VAL A 161 9.95 1.61 1.16
C VAL A 161 8.49 1.89 0.80
N GLU A 162 8.23 2.99 0.09
CA GLU A 162 6.90 3.54 -0.14
C GLU A 162 6.74 4.19 -1.52
N ASP A 163 5.51 4.17 -2.06
CA ASP A 163 5.17 4.81 -3.33
C ASP A 163 4.22 6.02 -3.18
N ALA A 164 3.72 6.27 -1.97
CA ALA A 164 2.73 7.30 -1.69
C ALA A 164 3.23 8.34 -0.68
N LYS A 165 2.86 9.61 -0.89
CA LYS A 165 3.19 10.72 0.01
C LYS A 165 2.78 10.44 1.46
N ALA A 166 1.55 9.95 1.66
CA ALA A 166 1.04 9.61 2.99
C ALA A 166 1.87 8.54 3.70
N GLY A 167 2.52 7.64 2.95
CA GLY A 167 3.42 6.63 3.50
C GLY A 167 4.78 7.21 3.88
N VAL A 168 5.33 8.15 3.11
CA VAL A 168 6.54 8.90 3.47
C VAL A 168 6.31 9.69 4.76
N GLU A 169 5.19 10.41 4.84
CA GLU A 169 4.78 11.15 6.04
C GLU A 169 4.63 10.21 7.26
N ALA A 170 4.04 9.02 7.07
CA ALA A 170 3.90 8.02 8.12
C ALA A 170 5.26 7.48 8.60
N ALA A 171 6.21 7.23 7.69
CA ALA A 171 7.56 6.79 8.04
C ALA A 171 8.25 7.83 8.92
N HIS A 172 8.24 9.10 8.51
CA HIS A 172 8.86 10.21 9.27
C HIS A 172 8.16 10.45 10.60
N ALA A 173 6.82 10.40 10.66
CA ALA A 173 6.09 10.49 11.92
C ALA A 173 6.43 9.35 12.88
N GLY A 174 6.84 8.18 12.36
CA GLY A 174 7.34 7.03 13.09
C GLY A 174 8.84 7.08 13.41
N HIS A 175 9.55 8.17 13.10
CA HIS A 175 11.00 8.32 13.23
C HIS A 175 11.80 7.29 12.40
N MET A 176 11.28 6.90 11.27
CA MET A 176 11.91 6.00 10.29
C MET A 176 12.36 6.78 9.07
N LYS A 177 13.43 6.31 8.44
CA LYS A 177 13.86 6.79 7.12
C LYS A 177 12.99 6.17 6.03
N CYS A 178 12.94 6.82 4.85
CA CYS A 178 12.09 6.36 3.75
C CYS A 178 12.82 6.37 2.40
N ILE A 179 12.59 5.33 1.62
CA ILE A 179 12.93 5.29 0.19
C ILE A 179 11.62 5.40 -0.58
N GLY A 180 11.44 6.47 -1.34
CA GLY A 180 10.30 6.68 -2.22
C GLY A 180 10.47 5.97 -3.56
N ILE A 181 9.39 5.41 -4.11
CA ILE A 181 9.36 4.83 -5.45
C ILE A 181 8.39 5.64 -6.31
N GLY A 182 8.88 6.38 -7.29
CA GLY A 182 8.05 7.15 -8.22
C GLY A 182 8.56 8.55 -8.48
N ASP A 183 7.65 9.52 -8.46
CA ASP A 183 7.94 10.91 -8.82
C ASP A 183 8.60 11.66 -7.65
N PRO A 184 9.83 12.18 -7.83
CA PRO A 184 10.51 12.96 -6.79
C PRO A 184 9.83 14.29 -6.48
N GLU A 185 8.98 14.83 -7.36
CA GLU A 185 8.17 16.03 -7.05
C GLU A 185 7.10 15.74 -5.98
N ILE A 186 6.63 14.48 -5.91
CA ILE A 186 5.62 14.03 -4.95
C ILE A 186 6.28 13.47 -3.68
N LEU A 187 7.37 12.71 -3.84
CA LEU A 187 8.02 11.92 -2.78
C LEU A 187 9.33 12.54 -2.29
N GLY A 188 9.61 13.79 -2.65
CA GLY A 188 10.91 14.45 -2.39
C GLY A 188 11.24 14.67 -0.91
N GLU A 189 10.31 14.38 0.01
CA GLU A 189 10.60 14.35 1.44
C GLU A 189 11.30 13.04 1.89
N ALA A 190 11.26 11.97 1.07
CA ALA A 190 11.99 10.74 1.35
C ALA A 190 13.52 10.96 1.24
N GLU A 191 14.31 10.26 2.05
CA GLU A 191 15.77 10.36 2.03
C GLU A 191 16.37 9.99 0.67
N LYS A 192 15.68 9.11 -0.04
CA LYS A 192 16.03 8.73 -1.41
C LYS A 192 14.75 8.45 -2.21
N VAL A 193 14.73 8.89 -3.47
CA VAL A 193 13.66 8.53 -4.41
C VAL A 193 14.27 7.78 -5.59
N VAL A 194 13.65 6.65 -5.92
CA VAL A 194 13.99 5.85 -7.11
C VAL A 194 12.80 5.87 -8.08
N SER A 195 13.06 5.81 -9.38
CA SER A 195 11.98 5.90 -10.39
C SER A 195 11.18 4.61 -10.51
N SER A 196 11.73 3.48 -10.07
CA SER A 196 11.07 2.18 -10.13
C SER A 196 11.65 1.20 -9.12
N THR A 197 10.89 0.14 -8.82
CA THR A 197 11.32 -0.95 -7.93
C THR A 197 12.59 -1.67 -8.39
N LYS A 198 12.89 -1.65 -9.71
CA LYS A 198 14.11 -2.24 -10.26
C LYS A 198 15.40 -1.58 -9.74
N GLU A 199 15.32 -0.30 -9.39
CA GLU A 199 16.47 0.46 -8.91
C GLU A 199 16.78 0.16 -7.44
N LEU A 200 15.84 -0.40 -6.67
CA LEU A 200 16.04 -0.74 -5.26
C LEU A 200 17.26 -1.65 -5.04
N ILE A 201 17.55 -2.56 -5.99
CA ILE A 201 18.70 -3.46 -5.88
C ILE A 201 20.05 -2.71 -5.87
N GLN A 202 20.09 -1.48 -6.42
CA GLN A 202 21.28 -0.64 -6.49
C GLN A 202 21.40 0.30 -5.29
N VAL A 203 20.38 0.36 -4.43
CA VAL A 203 20.41 1.21 -3.24
C VAL A 203 21.28 0.56 -2.17
N GLU A 204 22.26 1.28 -1.66
CA GLU A 204 23.03 0.89 -0.49
C GLU A 204 22.31 1.45 0.75
N LEU A 205 21.72 0.55 1.54
CA LEU A 205 20.86 0.92 2.68
C LEU A 205 21.63 1.59 3.81
N GLU A 206 22.92 1.31 3.91
CA GLU A 206 23.83 1.93 4.89
C GLU A 206 24.07 3.42 4.62
N GLU A 207 23.76 3.90 3.41
CA GLU A 207 23.89 5.30 3.01
C GLU A 207 22.60 6.11 3.21
N ILE A 208 21.49 5.44 3.53
CA ILE A 208 20.22 6.05 3.86
C ILE A 208 20.20 6.40 5.35
#